data_033d30f9a2e53ad86f90ca1a07877cab
#
_entry.id   033d30f9a2e53ad86f90ca1a07877cab
#
_cell.length_a   1.000
_cell.length_b   1.000
_cell.length_c   1.000
_cell.angle_alpha   90.00
_cell.angle_beta   90.00
_cell.angle_gamma   90.00
#
_symmetry.space_group_name_H-M   'P 1'
#
loop_
_entity.id
_entity.type
_entity.pdbx_description
1 polymer ?
#
loop_
_entity_poly.entity_id
_entity_poly.type
_entity_poly.pdbx_seq_one_letter_code
_entity_poly.pdbx_strand_id
1 'polypeptide(L)'
;FGEETMSGPLTGVKVVEFAGIGPGPFACMMLADMGAQVIRIDRAGNVGSEGSVDPKFNNLLRGRKNCAIDLKNPEGVELALQLCEKADILIEGFRPGVMERLGLGPDVMFARNPKIVFGRMTGWGQDGPIAHTAGHDINYISLSGALHSIGPVDGPPVPPLNLVGDFGGGALYMVVGALAAYVEAQKSGKGQVVDTSMVEGSASLMSSMYGMHAAGLWDERRGYNRLDGGAHYYGPFECKDGKYISLGSIEPQFYELLLQKTGLKGADMPAQADRASWPVNRDTLKEVMLTKTRAEWAELMEDSDVCFGQVLSMAEAMEPVSYTHLRAHETSI
;
A
#
# COMPACT_ATOMS: atom_id res chain seq x y z
N PHE A 1 -8.97 -26.20 -8.21
CA PHE A 1 -7.87 -26.13 -7.24
C PHE A 1 -7.05 -27.43 -7.33
N GLY A 2 -5.73 -27.36 -7.52
CA GLY A 2 -4.83 -28.51 -7.60
C GLY A 2 -4.00 -28.70 -6.33
N GLU A 3 -3.21 -29.78 -6.26
CA GLU A 3 -2.45 -30.18 -5.05
C GLU A 3 -1.10 -29.45 -4.88
N GLU A 4 -0.59 -28.70 -5.86
CA GLU A 4 0.65 -27.93 -5.70
C GLU A 4 0.39 -26.69 -4.86
N THR A 5 0.80 -26.72 -3.62
CA THR A 5 0.66 -25.62 -2.66
C THR A 5 2.03 -25.03 -2.33
N MET A 6 2.15 -23.71 -2.49
CA MET A 6 3.19 -22.99 -1.77
C MET A 6 2.94 -23.19 -0.28
N SER A 7 3.96 -23.49 0.51
CA SER A 7 3.81 -23.65 1.96
C SER A 7 3.71 -22.26 2.62
N GLY A 8 2.70 -22.06 3.44
CA GLY A 8 2.51 -20.79 4.13
C GLY A 8 1.34 -20.85 5.12
N PRO A 9 1.10 -19.79 5.89
CA PRO A 9 0.03 -19.78 6.90
C PRO A 9 -1.38 -19.96 6.32
N LEU A 10 -1.56 -19.70 5.01
CA LEU A 10 -2.83 -19.87 4.31
C LEU A 10 -2.89 -21.15 3.46
N THR A 11 -1.99 -22.11 3.69
CA THR A 11 -2.04 -23.42 3.00
C THR A 11 -3.44 -24.04 3.19
N GLY A 12 -4.08 -24.41 2.06
CA GLY A 12 -5.43 -24.98 2.04
C GLY A 12 -6.55 -23.95 1.87
N VAL A 13 -6.30 -22.66 2.06
CA VAL A 13 -7.26 -21.59 1.79
C VAL A 13 -7.42 -21.39 0.29
N LYS A 14 -8.65 -21.29 -0.19
CA LYS A 14 -9.02 -21.17 -1.60
C LYS A 14 -9.64 -19.81 -1.89
N VAL A 15 -9.07 -19.09 -2.84
CA VAL A 15 -9.50 -17.75 -3.22
C VAL A 15 -9.92 -17.72 -4.69
N VAL A 16 -11.06 -17.11 -4.97
CA VAL A 16 -11.48 -16.76 -6.34
C VAL A 16 -11.33 -15.25 -6.50
N GLU A 17 -10.56 -14.83 -7.49
CA GLU A 17 -10.40 -13.43 -7.89
C GLU A 17 -11.17 -13.18 -9.19
N PHE A 18 -12.05 -12.21 -9.19
CA PHE A 18 -12.58 -11.65 -10.45
C PHE A 18 -11.60 -10.58 -10.96
N ALA A 19 -11.15 -10.74 -12.20
CA ALA A 19 -10.10 -9.93 -12.78
C ALA A 19 -10.40 -8.42 -12.70
N GLY A 20 -9.46 -7.68 -12.17
CA GLY A 20 -9.45 -6.23 -12.03
C GLY A 20 -8.05 -5.67 -12.21
N ILE A 21 -7.88 -4.40 -11.85
CA ILE A 21 -6.60 -3.68 -11.85
C ILE A 21 -6.31 -3.15 -10.45
N GLY A 22 -5.04 -2.86 -10.15
CA GLY A 22 -4.61 -2.19 -8.91
C GLY A 22 -4.81 -3.04 -7.65
N PRO A 23 -5.69 -2.61 -6.72
CA PRO A 23 -5.76 -3.15 -5.35
C PRO A 23 -6.24 -4.60 -5.27
N GLY A 24 -7.19 -5.02 -6.09
CA GLY A 24 -7.66 -6.41 -6.12
C GLY A 24 -6.55 -7.41 -6.43
N PRO A 25 -5.84 -7.26 -7.56
CA PRO A 25 -4.66 -8.05 -7.88
C PRO A 25 -3.58 -8.02 -6.79
N PHE A 26 -3.30 -6.88 -6.18
CA PHE A 26 -2.32 -6.78 -5.09
C PHE A 26 -2.77 -7.58 -3.86
N ALA A 27 -4.03 -7.47 -3.45
CA ALA A 27 -4.56 -8.25 -2.33
C ALA A 27 -4.47 -9.75 -2.58
N CYS A 28 -4.84 -10.20 -3.78
CA CYS A 28 -4.78 -11.62 -4.14
C CYS A 28 -3.33 -12.14 -4.27
N MET A 29 -2.40 -11.30 -4.71
CA MET A 29 -0.97 -11.60 -4.69
C MET A 29 -0.48 -11.86 -3.26
N MET A 30 -0.84 -10.99 -2.31
CA MET A 30 -0.47 -11.19 -0.91
C MET A 30 -1.04 -12.48 -0.31
N LEU A 31 -2.30 -12.82 -0.62
CA LEU A 31 -2.91 -14.06 -0.17
C LEU A 31 -2.19 -15.29 -0.78
N ALA A 32 -1.80 -15.20 -2.06
CA ALA A 32 -1.01 -16.24 -2.72
C ALA A 32 0.38 -16.39 -2.11
N ASP A 33 1.09 -15.29 -1.84
CA ASP A 33 2.42 -15.30 -1.19
C ASP A 33 2.36 -15.93 0.21
N MET A 34 1.21 -15.84 0.89
CA MET A 34 0.97 -16.52 2.18
C MET A 34 0.53 -18.00 2.03
N GLY A 35 0.48 -18.54 0.82
CA GLY A 35 0.19 -19.94 0.54
C GLY A 35 -1.26 -20.27 0.17
N ALA A 36 -2.14 -19.27 -0.02
CA ALA A 36 -3.49 -19.52 -0.51
C ALA A 36 -3.47 -19.97 -1.99
N GLN A 37 -4.41 -20.84 -2.35
CA GLN A 37 -4.63 -21.22 -3.74
C GLN A 37 -5.56 -20.20 -4.40
N VAL A 38 -5.03 -19.39 -5.31
CA VAL A 38 -5.80 -18.35 -5.99
C VAL A 38 -6.12 -18.77 -7.42
N ILE A 39 -7.42 -18.72 -7.78
CA ILE A 39 -7.89 -18.82 -9.17
C ILE A 39 -8.44 -17.46 -9.58
N ARG A 40 -7.85 -16.89 -10.65
CA ARG A 40 -8.28 -15.66 -11.25
C ARG A 40 -9.19 -15.95 -12.45
N ILE A 41 -10.36 -15.34 -12.45
CA ILE A 41 -11.32 -15.37 -13.57
C ILE A 41 -11.12 -14.15 -14.43
N ASP A 42 -10.57 -14.32 -15.62
CA ASP A 42 -10.39 -13.29 -16.64
C ASP A 42 -11.57 -13.27 -17.62
N ARG A 43 -11.80 -12.14 -18.29
CA ARG A 43 -12.79 -12.06 -19.36
C ARG A 43 -12.31 -12.85 -20.58
N ALA A 44 -13.14 -13.73 -21.10
CA ALA A 44 -12.82 -14.51 -22.30
C ALA A 44 -12.43 -13.64 -23.50
N GLY A 45 -13.08 -12.48 -23.68
CA GLY A 45 -12.78 -11.54 -24.77
C GLY A 45 -11.48 -10.74 -24.61
N ASN A 46 -10.81 -10.81 -23.44
CA ASN A 46 -9.58 -10.09 -23.18
C ASN A 46 -8.33 -11.00 -23.28
N VAL A 47 -8.51 -12.28 -23.55
CA VAL A 47 -7.38 -13.22 -23.69
C VAL A 47 -6.52 -12.80 -24.88
N GLY A 48 -5.25 -12.50 -24.64
CA GLY A 48 -4.30 -12.05 -25.66
C GLY A 48 -4.36 -10.55 -25.99
N SER A 49 -5.28 -9.78 -25.37
CA SER A 49 -5.35 -8.31 -25.48
C SER A 49 -4.74 -7.60 -24.29
N GLU A 50 -4.07 -8.33 -23.42
CA GLU A 50 -3.43 -7.79 -22.22
C GLU A 50 -2.41 -6.72 -22.61
N GLY A 51 -2.53 -5.58 -21.94
CA GLY A 51 -1.85 -4.33 -22.23
C GLY A 51 -0.35 -4.45 -22.48
N SER A 52 0.28 -3.36 -22.78
CA SER A 52 1.66 -3.21 -23.27
C SER A 52 2.80 -3.89 -22.46
N VAL A 53 2.51 -4.58 -21.37
CA VAL A 53 3.50 -5.23 -20.50
C VAL A 53 3.41 -6.75 -20.68
N ASP A 54 4.54 -7.38 -21.04
CA ASP A 54 4.68 -8.84 -21.08
C ASP A 54 4.28 -9.41 -19.70
N PRO A 55 3.38 -10.43 -19.64
CA PRO A 55 2.88 -11.03 -18.40
C PRO A 55 3.98 -11.42 -17.40
N LYS A 56 5.16 -11.81 -17.86
CA LYS A 56 6.31 -12.14 -16.99
C LYS A 56 6.81 -10.97 -16.13
N PHE A 57 6.49 -9.73 -16.51
CA PHE A 57 6.83 -8.53 -15.73
C PHE A 57 5.66 -8.03 -14.88
N ASN A 58 4.50 -8.68 -14.95
CA ASN A 58 3.35 -8.30 -14.12
C ASN A 58 3.40 -9.02 -12.77
N ASN A 59 4.24 -8.54 -11.88
CA ASN A 59 4.44 -9.13 -10.55
C ASN A 59 3.17 -9.21 -9.70
N LEU A 60 2.17 -8.36 -9.99
CA LEU A 60 0.89 -8.40 -9.27
C LEU A 60 0.08 -9.67 -9.56
N LEU A 61 0.41 -10.41 -10.62
CA LEU A 61 -0.30 -11.64 -11.01
C LEU A 61 0.41 -12.93 -10.59
N ARG A 62 1.52 -12.85 -9.85
CA ARG A 62 2.25 -14.05 -9.39
C ARG A 62 1.41 -14.93 -8.46
N GLY A 63 1.72 -16.20 -8.41
CA GLY A 63 1.11 -17.17 -7.48
C GLY A 63 -0.32 -17.58 -7.80
N ARG A 64 -0.82 -17.34 -9.04
CA ARG A 64 -2.20 -17.61 -9.44
C ARG A 64 -2.31 -18.61 -10.59
N LYS A 65 -3.45 -19.29 -10.63
CA LYS A 65 -3.96 -19.99 -11.82
C LYS A 65 -5.04 -19.14 -12.46
N ASN A 66 -4.99 -18.98 -13.78
CA ASN A 66 -5.96 -18.16 -14.51
C ASN A 66 -6.91 -19.04 -15.32
N CYS A 67 -8.18 -18.62 -15.39
CA CYS A 67 -9.15 -19.16 -16.35
C CYS A 67 -9.93 -18.00 -17.00
N ALA A 68 -10.24 -18.16 -18.27
CA ALA A 68 -11.04 -17.19 -19.01
C ALA A 68 -12.48 -17.64 -19.06
N ILE A 69 -13.42 -16.84 -18.56
CA ILE A 69 -14.84 -17.15 -18.53
C ILE A 69 -15.65 -15.98 -19.12
N ASP A 70 -16.58 -16.31 -19.99
CA ASP A 70 -17.55 -15.33 -20.48
C ASP A 70 -18.72 -15.22 -19.49
N LEU A 71 -18.68 -14.23 -18.61
CA LEU A 71 -19.72 -13.96 -17.61
C LEU A 71 -21.03 -13.37 -18.21
N LYS A 72 -21.10 -13.17 -19.54
CA LYS A 72 -22.35 -12.85 -20.24
C LYS A 72 -23.11 -14.11 -20.67
N ASN A 73 -22.43 -15.25 -20.74
CA ASN A 73 -23.03 -16.54 -21.02
C ASN A 73 -23.52 -17.19 -19.72
N PRO A 74 -24.79 -17.66 -19.63
CA PRO A 74 -25.29 -18.37 -18.44
C PRO A 74 -24.45 -19.56 -18.01
N GLU A 75 -23.89 -20.33 -18.94
CA GLU A 75 -22.98 -21.43 -18.62
C GLU A 75 -21.68 -20.94 -17.97
N GLY A 76 -21.17 -19.79 -18.41
CA GLY A 76 -19.99 -19.15 -17.80
C GLY A 76 -20.28 -18.64 -16.39
N VAL A 77 -21.46 -18.07 -16.16
CA VAL A 77 -21.92 -17.65 -14.83
C VAL A 77 -21.99 -18.88 -13.90
N GLU A 78 -22.61 -19.97 -14.36
CA GLU A 78 -22.72 -21.20 -13.56
C GLU A 78 -21.33 -21.78 -13.23
N LEU A 79 -20.40 -21.79 -14.18
CA LEU A 79 -19.02 -22.22 -13.92
C LEU A 79 -18.33 -21.35 -12.86
N ALA A 80 -18.51 -20.03 -12.91
CA ALA A 80 -17.98 -19.11 -11.88
C ALA A 80 -18.60 -19.40 -10.50
N LEU A 81 -19.92 -19.66 -10.43
CA LEU A 81 -20.59 -20.06 -9.19
C LEU A 81 -20.01 -21.36 -8.62
N GLN A 82 -19.79 -22.38 -9.46
CA GLN A 82 -19.20 -23.66 -9.04
C GLN A 82 -17.78 -23.51 -8.51
N LEU A 83 -16.99 -22.57 -9.03
CA LEU A 83 -15.67 -22.24 -8.47
C LEU A 83 -15.81 -21.61 -7.07
N CYS A 84 -16.76 -20.68 -6.90
CA CYS A 84 -17.02 -20.00 -5.64
C CYS A 84 -17.64 -20.92 -4.58
N GLU A 85 -18.42 -21.94 -4.96
CA GLU A 85 -18.91 -22.98 -4.02
C GLU A 85 -17.78 -23.69 -3.28
N LYS A 86 -16.59 -23.79 -3.90
CA LYS A 86 -15.40 -24.46 -3.37
C LYS A 86 -14.39 -23.51 -2.79
N ALA A 87 -14.66 -22.20 -2.81
CA ALA A 87 -13.76 -21.18 -2.31
C ALA A 87 -14.10 -20.78 -0.87
N ASP A 88 -13.08 -20.30 -0.16
CA ASP A 88 -13.23 -19.69 1.16
C ASP A 88 -13.42 -18.18 1.04
N ILE A 89 -12.78 -17.56 0.08
CA ILE A 89 -12.78 -16.12 -0.15
C ILE A 89 -13.01 -15.83 -1.64
N LEU A 90 -13.85 -14.87 -1.92
CA LEU A 90 -14.01 -14.25 -3.24
C LEU A 90 -13.59 -12.80 -3.14
N ILE A 91 -12.83 -12.30 -4.12
CA ILE A 91 -12.45 -10.88 -4.24
C ILE A 91 -12.86 -10.37 -5.61
N GLU A 92 -13.61 -9.27 -5.62
CA GLU A 92 -14.01 -8.55 -6.82
C GLU A 92 -13.74 -7.05 -6.69
N GLY A 93 -13.56 -6.36 -7.81
CA GLY A 93 -13.31 -4.92 -7.86
C GLY A 93 -14.18 -4.23 -8.92
N PHE A 94 -15.38 -4.71 -9.16
CA PHE A 94 -16.32 -4.09 -10.09
C PHE A 94 -17.04 -2.90 -9.45
N ARG A 95 -17.63 -2.07 -10.28
CA ARG A 95 -18.52 -1.00 -9.80
C ARG A 95 -19.74 -1.60 -9.08
N PRO A 96 -20.30 -0.87 -8.10
CA PRO A 96 -21.48 -1.32 -7.38
C PRO A 96 -22.60 -1.83 -8.29
N GLY A 97 -23.24 -2.95 -7.92
CA GLY A 97 -24.33 -3.58 -8.66
C GLY A 97 -23.91 -4.38 -9.91
N VAL A 98 -22.62 -4.45 -10.26
CA VAL A 98 -22.17 -5.25 -11.42
C VAL A 98 -22.28 -6.74 -11.14
N MET A 99 -21.81 -7.20 -9.98
CA MET A 99 -21.90 -8.61 -9.58
C MET A 99 -23.35 -9.07 -9.50
N GLU A 100 -24.23 -8.24 -8.96
CA GLU A 100 -25.68 -8.51 -8.89
C GLU A 100 -26.30 -8.68 -10.29
N ARG A 101 -26.00 -7.77 -11.23
CA ARG A 101 -26.47 -7.87 -12.61
C ARG A 101 -25.96 -9.09 -13.37
N LEU A 102 -24.79 -9.59 -12.99
CA LEU A 102 -24.21 -10.82 -13.55
C LEU A 102 -24.80 -12.09 -12.91
N GLY A 103 -25.66 -11.99 -11.89
CA GLY A 103 -26.15 -13.14 -11.14
C GLY A 103 -25.09 -13.74 -10.19
N LEU A 104 -24.08 -12.95 -9.82
CA LEU A 104 -22.95 -13.35 -8.97
C LEU A 104 -22.89 -12.54 -7.67
N GLY A 105 -23.97 -11.82 -7.32
CA GLY A 105 -24.04 -10.98 -6.13
C GLY A 105 -24.03 -11.79 -4.82
N PRO A 106 -23.86 -11.09 -3.67
CA PRO A 106 -23.70 -11.73 -2.36
C PRO A 106 -24.83 -12.72 -2.02
N ASP A 107 -26.09 -12.38 -2.27
CA ASP A 107 -27.24 -13.24 -1.95
C ASP A 107 -27.15 -14.59 -2.68
N VAL A 108 -26.79 -14.57 -3.97
CA VAL A 108 -26.62 -15.77 -4.78
C VAL A 108 -25.41 -16.57 -4.27
N MET A 109 -24.31 -15.90 -3.96
CA MET A 109 -23.12 -16.57 -3.43
C MET A 109 -23.37 -17.24 -2.09
N PHE A 110 -24.03 -16.56 -1.14
CA PHE A 110 -24.36 -17.15 0.16
C PHE A 110 -25.38 -18.30 0.09
N ALA A 111 -26.29 -18.27 -0.89
CA ALA A 111 -27.18 -19.39 -1.14
C ALA A 111 -26.43 -20.66 -1.60
N ARG A 112 -25.31 -20.48 -2.35
CA ARG A 112 -24.45 -21.56 -2.83
C ARG A 112 -23.39 -21.98 -1.83
N ASN A 113 -22.76 -21.01 -1.16
CA ASN A 113 -21.73 -21.22 -0.16
C ASN A 113 -21.93 -20.27 1.03
N PRO A 114 -22.65 -20.72 2.07
CA PRO A 114 -22.96 -19.88 3.24
C PRO A 114 -21.72 -19.40 4.03
N LYS A 115 -20.55 -20.00 3.80
CA LYS A 115 -19.31 -19.68 4.51
C LYS A 115 -18.39 -18.75 3.75
N ILE A 116 -18.68 -18.44 2.47
CA ILE A 116 -17.78 -17.65 1.65
C ILE A 116 -17.62 -16.22 2.21
N VAL A 117 -16.40 -15.75 2.22
CA VAL A 117 -16.10 -14.32 2.44
C VAL A 117 -16.20 -13.60 1.11
N PHE A 118 -17.09 -12.63 1.00
CA PHE A 118 -17.32 -11.87 -0.23
C PHE A 118 -16.62 -10.50 -0.13
N GLY A 119 -15.41 -10.40 -0.64
CA GLY A 119 -14.61 -9.17 -0.65
C GLY A 119 -14.97 -8.25 -1.83
N ARG A 120 -15.43 -7.03 -1.52
CA ARG A 120 -15.76 -5.98 -2.50
C ARG A 120 -14.77 -4.83 -2.39
N MET A 121 -14.04 -4.56 -3.46
CA MET A 121 -13.04 -3.50 -3.54
C MET A 121 -13.55 -2.36 -4.43
N THR A 122 -13.76 -1.19 -3.86
CA THR A 122 -14.19 0.00 -4.61
C THR A 122 -13.36 1.23 -4.29
N GLY A 123 -13.50 2.27 -5.11
CA GLY A 123 -12.90 3.57 -4.81
C GLY A 123 -13.67 4.34 -3.75
N TRP A 124 -15.02 4.34 -3.89
CA TRP A 124 -15.92 5.24 -3.16
C TRP A 124 -16.87 4.53 -2.18
N GLY A 125 -16.84 3.21 -2.09
CA GLY A 125 -17.82 2.40 -1.37
C GLY A 125 -18.97 1.92 -2.27
N GLN A 126 -19.86 1.10 -1.70
CA GLN A 126 -21.02 0.55 -2.42
C GLN A 126 -22.15 1.56 -2.53
N ASP A 127 -22.25 2.49 -1.59
CA ASP A 127 -23.32 3.47 -1.46
C ASP A 127 -22.79 4.90 -1.48
N GLY A 128 -23.68 5.86 -1.68
CA GLY A 128 -23.37 7.27 -1.65
C GLY A 128 -23.41 7.96 -3.02
N PRO A 129 -23.33 9.29 -3.05
CA PRO A 129 -23.61 10.08 -4.25
C PRO A 129 -22.59 9.88 -5.38
N ILE A 130 -21.38 9.45 -5.06
CA ILE A 130 -20.29 9.23 -6.03
C ILE A 130 -19.92 7.75 -6.20
N ALA A 131 -20.62 6.82 -5.55
CA ALA A 131 -20.31 5.39 -5.60
C ALA A 131 -20.20 4.81 -7.02
N HIS A 132 -20.99 5.31 -7.96
CA HIS A 132 -20.99 4.87 -9.35
C HIS A 132 -20.05 5.67 -10.29
N THR A 133 -19.32 6.66 -9.77
CA THR A 133 -18.40 7.46 -10.58
C THR A 133 -17.04 6.78 -10.76
N ALA A 134 -16.34 7.13 -11.84
CA ALA A 134 -14.98 6.67 -12.05
C ALA A 134 -14.00 7.41 -11.11
N GLY A 135 -12.92 6.74 -10.77
CA GLY A 135 -11.81 7.32 -10.01
C GLY A 135 -10.62 6.37 -10.01
N HIS A 136 -9.48 6.91 -9.63
CA HIS A 136 -8.22 6.20 -9.40
C HIS A 136 -7.62 6.63 -8.06
N ASP A 137 -6.53 6.00 -7.64
CA ASP A 137 -5.83 6.28 -6.36
C ASP A 137 -5.82 7.76 -5.99
N ILE A 138 -5.30 8.60 -6.89
CA ILE A 138 -5.15 10.04 -6.64
C ILE A 138 -6.47 10.72 -6.27
N ASN A 139 -7.61 10.28 -6.82
CA ASN A 139 -8.92 10.84 -6.51
C ASN A 139 -9.40 10.43 -5.12
N TYR A 140 -9.12 9.19 -4.72
CA TYR A 140 -9.50 8.66 -3.40
C TYR A 140 -8.71 9.33 -2.29
N ILE A 141 -7.38 9.45 -2.47
CA ILE A 141 -6.52 10.12 -1.50
C ILE A 141 -6.71 11.65 -1.46
N SER A 142 -7.27 12.25 -2.51
CA SER A 142 -7.67 13.66 -2.50
C SER A 142 -8.76 13.94 -1.48
N LEU A 143 -9.81 13.09 -1.44
CA LEU A 143 -10.94 13.29 -0.53
C LEU A 143 -10.60 12.91 0.92
N SER A 144 -9.67 12.01 1.13
CA SER A 144 -9.20 11.64 2.48
C SER A 144 -8.22 12.64 3.09
N GLY A 145 -7.86 13.72 2.40
CA GLY A 145 -6.85 14.68 2.88
C GLY A 145 -5.39 14.19 2.80
N ALA A 146 -5.15 12.92 2.47
CA ALA A 146 -3.80 12.37 2.38
C ALA A 146 -2.96 13.08 1.31
N LEU A 147 -3.53 13.28 0.11
CA LEU A 147 -2.81 13.97 -0.96
C LEU A 147 -2.47 15.40 -0.58
N HIS A 148 -3.37 16.13 0.08
CA HIS A 148 -3.11 17.49 0.53
C HIS A 148 -1.88 17.58 1.44
N SER A 149 -1.66 16.57 2.27
CA SER A 149 -0.58 16.54 3.26
C SER A 149 0.80 16.13 2.69
N ILE A 150 0.87 15.68 1.43
CA ILE A 150 2.09 15.16 0.81
C ILE A 150 2.59 16.11 -0.28
N GLY A 151 3.83 16.56 -0.18
CA GLY A 151 4.47 17.42 -1.17
C GLY A 151 5.33 18.52 -0.55
N PRO A 152 6.00 19.33 -1.39
CA PRO A 152 6.87 20.42 -0.93
C PRO A 152 6.07 21.57 -0.33
N VAL A 153 6.74 22.40 0.49
CA VAL A 153 6.17 23.59 1.16
C VAL A 153 5.52 24.53 0.14
N ASP A 154 6.28 24.92 -0.89
CA ASP A 154 5.88 25.94 -1.86
C ASP A 154 5.40 25.36 -3.19
N GLY A 155 5.01 24.09 -3.21
CA GLY A 155 4.60 23.39 -4.42
C GLY A 155 3.21 22.75 -4.32
N PRO A 156 2.75 22.13 -5.42
CA PRO A 156 1.52 21.38 -5.41
C PRO A 156 1.65 20.10 -4.55
N PRO A 157 0.52 19.50 -4.13
CA PRO A 157 0.52 18.14 -3.62
C PRO A 157 1.16 17.17 -4.60
N VAL A 158 1.93 16.20 -4.11
CA VAL A 158 2.64 15.21 -4.93
C VAL A 158 2.01 13.84 -4.72
N PRO A 159 1.55 13.15 -5.78
CA PRO A 159 1.00 11.80 -5.65
C PRO A 159 2.11 10.81 -5.24
N PRO A 160 1.88 10.02 -4.17
CA PRO A 160 2.85 9.01 -3.71
C PRO A 160 2.72 7.70 -4.52
N LEU A 161 2.69 7.78 -5.85
CA LEU A 161 2.30 6.69 -6.73
C LEU A 161 0.86 6.23 -6.37
N ASN A 162 0.58 4.93 -6.47
CA ASN A 162 -0.67 4.33 -6.01
C ASN A 162 -0.49 3.51 -4.70
N LEU A 163 0.44 3.96 -3.85
CA LEU A 163 0.79 3.24 -2.62
C LEU A 163 -0.22 3.49 -1.51
N VAL A 164 -0.81 4.68 -1.44
CA VAL A 164 -1.69 5.08 -0.33
C VAL A 164 -3.14 4.70 -0.58
N GLY A 165 -3.71 5.00 -1.74
CA GLY A 165 -5.10 4.68 -2.08
C GLY A 165 -5.28 3.21 -2.42
N ASP A 166 -4.67 2.76 -3.52
CA ASP A 166 -4.86 1.41 -4.05
C ASP A 166 -4.31 0.35 -3.08
N PHE A 167 -3.03 0.48 -2.68
CA PHE A 167 -2.36 -0.59 -1.94
C PHE A 167 -2.55 -0.46 -0.44
N GLY A 168 -2.24 0.68 0.17
CA GLY A 168 -2.40 0.90 1.61
C GLY A 168 -3.87 0.90 2.05
N GLY A 169 -4.67 1.80 1.50
CA GLY A 169 -6.08 1.99 1.86
C GLY A 169 -7.02 0.93 1.29
N GLY A 170 -6.70 0.38 0.11
CA GLY A 170 -7.51 -0.64 -0.55
C GLY A 170 -7.05 -2.06 -0.21
N ALA A 171 -5.96 -2.50 -0.83
CA ALA A 171 -5.57 -3.90 -0.82
C ALA A 171 -5.22 -4.44 0.57
N LEU A 172 -4.47 -3.71 1.39
CA LEU A 172 -4.15 -4.16 2.75
C LEU A 172 -5.39 -4.26 3.63
N TYR A 173 -6.32 -3.29 3.56
CA TYR A 173 -7.59 -3.35 4.28
C TYR A 173 -8.45 -4.52 3.81
N MET A 174 -8.47 -4.81 2.49
CA MET A 174 -9.16 -6.00 1.96
C MET A 174 -8.56 -7.29 2.53
N VAL A 175 -7.24 -7.43 2.53
CA VAL A 175 -6.57 -8.62 3.08
C VAL A 175 -6.90 -8.79 4.57
N VAL A 176 -6.79 -7.73 5.37
CA VAL A 176 -7.12 -7.76 6.80
C VAL A 176 -8.59 -8.12 7.02
N GLY A 177 -9.50 -7.46 6.31
CA GLY A 177 -10.94 -7.72 6.41
C GLY A 177 -11.32 -9.13 5.97
N ALA A 178 -10.76 -9.60 4.85
CA ALA A 178 -11.03 -10.94 4.34
C ALA A 178 -10.51 -12.03 5.29
N LEU A 179 -9.32 -11.86 5.86
CA LEU A 179 -8.78 -12.82 6.83
C LEU A 179 -9.56 -12.81 8.15
N ALA A 180 -9.98 -11.65 8.65
CA ALA A 180 -10.82 -11.55 9.84
C ALA A 180 -12.17 -12.23 9.61
N ALA A 181 -12.82 -11.99 8.47
CA ALA A 181 -14.06 -12.63 8.08
C ALA A 181 -13.89 -14.14 7.87
N TYR A 182 -12.79 -14.58 7.30
CA TYR A 182 -12.45 -16.00 7.15
C TYR A 182 -12.32 -16.69 8.52
N VAL A 183 -11.59 -16.08 9.46
CA VAL A 183 -11.48 -16.61 10.84
C VAL A 183 -12.84 -16.71 11.52
N GLU A 184 -13.72 -15.73 11.33
CA GLU A 184 -15.09 -15.79 11.86
C GLU A 184 -15.90 -16.87 11.20
N ALA A 185 -15.83 -17.01 9.86
CA ALA A 185 -16.55 -18.05 9.12
C ALA A 185 -16.13 -19.48 9.52
N GLN A 186 -14.87 -19.69 9.91
CA GLN A 186 -14.41 -20.99 10.43
C GLN A 186 -15.06 -21.33 11.78
N LYS A 187 -15.41 -20.33 12.59
CA LYS A 187 -16.04 -20.50 13.91
C LYS A 187 -17.56 -20.61 13.81
N SER A 188 -18.19 -19.65 13.12
CA SER A 188 -19.65 -19.52 13.07
C SER A 188 -20.29 -20.38 11.98
N GLY A 189 -19.53 -20.78 10.97
CA GLY A 189 -20.05 -21.40 9.75
C GLY A 189 -20.74 -20.42 8.80
N LYS A 190 -20.61 -19.12 9.02
CA LYS A 190 -21.26 -18.06 8.24
C LYS A 190 -20.21 -17.11 7.66
N GLY A 191 -20.21 -16.96 6.34
CA GLY A 191 -19.47 -15.93 5.63
C GLY A 191 -20.14 -14.55 5.76
N GLN A 192 -19.46 -13.55 5.22
CA GLN A 192 -19.95 -12.18 5.22
C GLN A 192 -19.38 -11.37 4.07
N VAL A 193 -20.01 -10.25 3.77
CA VAL A 193 -19.46 -9.25 2.85
C VAL A 193 -18.39 -8.43 3.60
N VAL A 194 -17.24 -8.25 2.95
CA VAL A 194 -16.20 -7.33 3.34
C VAL A 194 -16.18 -6.21 2.29
N ASP A 195 -16.75 -5.08 2.63
CA ASP A 195 -16.74 -3.90 1.77
C ASP A 195 -15.55 -3.02 2.13
N THR A 196 -14.67 -2.82 1.17
CA THR A 196 -13.45 -2.01 1.34
C THR A 196 -13.45 -0.91 0.30
N SER A 197 -13.54 0.34 0.75
CA SER A 197 -13.37 1.50 -0.11
C SER A 197 -12.00 2.14 0.08
N MET A 198 -11.34 2.47 -1.04
CA MET A 198 -10.01 3.07 -1.00
C MET A 198 -10.01 4.45 -0.34
N VAL A 199 -11.10 5.22 -0.45
CA VAL A 199 -11.21 6.52 0.23
C VAL A 199 -11.27 6.36 1.74
N GLU A 200 -12.04 5.41 2.25
CA GLU A 200 -12.16 5.16 3.70
C GLU A 200 -10.89 4.56 4.29
N GLY A 201 -10.29 3.59 3.58
CA GLY A 201 -9.01 3.03 3.99
C GLY A 201 -7.91 4.10 4.01
N SER A 202 -7.86 4.98 3.02
CA SER A 202 -6.93 6.12 3.03
C SER A 202 -7.17 7.07 4.19
N ALA A 203 -8.44 7.36 4.51
CA ALA A 203 -8.80 8.16 5.68
C ALA A 203 -8.38 7.48 6.98
N SER A 204 -8.54 6.16 7.08
CA SER A 204 -8.08 5.38 8.23
C SER A 204 -6.56 5.45 8.40
N LEU A 205 -5.78 5.42 7.32
CA LEU A 205 -4.32 5.63 7.37
C LEU A 205 -3.95 7.02 7.92
N MET A 206 -4.80 8.02 7.75
CA MET A 206 -4.63 9.39 8.26
C MET A 206 -5.08 9.56 9.72
N SER A 207 -5.50 8.53 10.43
CA SER A 207 -6.10 8.63 11.77
C SER A 207 -5.22 9.40 12.77
N SER A 208 -3.90 9.17 12.76
CA SER A 208 -2.97 9.90 13.63
C SER A 208 -2.93 11.40 13.31
N MET A 209 -2.93 11.74 12.02
CA MET A 209 -2.91 13.12 11.53
C MET A 209 -4.21 13.84 11.89
N TYR A 210 -5.35 13.19 11.73
CA TYR A 210 -6.64 13.72 12.17
C TYR A 210 -6.68 13.97 13.69
N GLY A 211 -6.11 13.04 14.49
CA GLY A 211 -5.99 13.22 15.94
C GLY A 211 -5.15 14.44 16.30
N MET A 212 -4.00 14.61 15.66
CA MET A 212 -3.13 15.79 15.85
C MET A 212 -3.83 17.09 15.40
N HIS A 213 -4.54 17.05 14.28
CA HIS A 213 -5.32 18.19 13.79
C HIS A 213 -6.40 18.62 14.82
N ALA A 214 -7.19 17.65 15.30
CA ALA A 214 -8.21 17.90 16.31
C ALA A 214 -7.64 18.46 17.64
N ALA A 215 -6.39 18.08 17.98
CA ALA A 215 -5.68 18.61 19.13
C ALA A 215 -5.01 19.98 18.90
N GLY A 216 -5.11 20.55 17.69
CA GLY A 216 -4.43 21.81 17.34
C GLY A 216 -2.90 21.67 17.19
N LEU A 217 -2.40 20.44 17.00
CA LEU A 217 -0.97 20.13 16.88
C LEU A 217 -0.50 19.94 15.43
N TRP A 218 -1.44 19.90 14.47
CA TRP A 218 -1.17 19.79 13.04
C TRP A 218 -1.39 21.13 12.34
N ASP A 219 -0.41 21.59 11.57
CA ASP A 219 -0.54 22.75 10.69
C ASP A 219 -1.05 22.28 9.32
N GLU A 220 -2.07 22.93 8.78
CA GLU A 220 -2.65 22.61 7.46
C GLU A 220 -1.67 22.90 6.30
N ARG A 221 -0.66 23.71 6.52
CA ARG A 221 0.38 23.98 5.52
C ARG A 221 1.35 22.79 5.47
N ARG A 222 1.57 22.26 4.26
CA ARG A 222 2.60 21.23 4.04
C ARG A 222 3.98 21.72 4.42
N GLY A 223 4.80 20.81 4.96
CA GLY A 223 6.16 21.12 5.34
C GLY A 223 6.28 22.00 6.59
N TYR A 224 5.24 22.04 7.42
CA TYR A 224 5.25 22.69 8.71
C TYR A 224 5.08 21.73 9.89
N ASN A 225 4.95 20.44 9.60
CA ASN A 225 4.80 19.39 10.59
C ASN A 225 6.06 18.52 10.67
N ARG A 226 6.08 17.64 11.66
CA ARG A 226 7.25 16.76 11.87
C ARG A 226 7.42 15.78 10.72
N LEU A 227 6.34 15.08 10.31
CA LEU A 227 6.41 13.95 9.40
C LEU A 227 6.21 14.33 7.93
N ASP A 228 5.89 15.57 7.62
CA ASP A 228 5.70 16.07 6.26
C ASP A 228 6.96 16.77 5.70
N GLY A 229 8.09 16.64 6.40
CA GLY A 229 9.37 17.24 6.02
C GLY A 229 9.56 18.67 6.55
N GLY A 230 8.69 19.19 7.41
CA GLY A 230 8.88 20.50 8.05
C GLY A 230 10.01 20.50 9.06
N ALA A 231 10.10 19.46 9.88
CA ALA A 231 11.20 19.31 10.82
C ALA A 231 12.55 19.11 10.10
N HIS A 232 13.55 19.89 10.49
CA HIS A 232 14.89 19.80 9.89
C HIS A 232 15.57 18.44 10.07
N TYR A 233 15.19 17.68 11.08
CA TYR A 233 15.71 16.35 11.38
C TYR A 233 14.90 15.20 10.75
N TYR A 234 13.89 15.52 9.94
CA TYR A 234 13.06 14.52 9.27
C TYR A 234 12.80 14.89 7.80
N GLY A 235 13.45 14.18 6.90
CA GLY A 235 13.26 14.37 5.46
C GLY A 235 14.51 14.06 4.63
N PRO A 236 14.39 14.20 3.30
CA PRO A 236 15.51 14.00 2.38
C PRO A 236 16.44 15.21 2.31
N PHE A 237 17.71 14.93 2.04
CA PHE A 237 18.76 15.92 1.83
C PHE A 237 19.62 15.53 0.63
N GLU A 238 19.96 16.54 -0.18
CA GLU A 238 20.86 16.36 -1.31
C GLU A 238 22.31 16.30 -0.83
N CYS A 239 23.09 15.41 -1.44
CA CYS A 239 24.50 15.21 -1.19
C CYS A 239 25.34 15.86 -2.31
N LYS A 240 26.65 15.95 -2.10
CA LYS A 240 27.63 16.54 -3.04
C LYS A 240 27.58 15.94 -4.45
N ASP A 241 27.19 14.68 -4.57
CA ASP A 241 27.09 13.94 -5.84
C ASP A 241 25.71 14.01 -6.50
N GLY A 242 24.81 14.88 -6.00
CA GLY A 242 23.43 15.04 -6.50
C GLY A 242 22.49 13.88 -6.13
N LYS A 243 22.97 12.91 -5.35
CA LYS A 243 22.15 11.86 -4.77
C LYS A 243 21.55 12.31 -3.44
N TYR A 244 20.63 11.53 -2.88
CA TYR A 244 19.91 11.91 -1.68
C TYR A 244 20.12 10.90 -0.55
N ILE A 245 20.07 11.42 0.67
CA ILE A 245 19.93 10.68 1.91
C ILE A 245 18.63 11.08 2.61
N SER A 246 18.15 10.28 3.54
CA SER A 246 17.07 10.64 4.45
C SER A 246 17.53 10.61 5.89
N LEU A 247 17.02 11.55 6.68
CA LEU A 247 17.19 11.61 8.12
C LEU A 247 15.84 11.44 8.80
N GLY A 248 15.84 10.77 9.95
CA GLY A 248 14.66 10.55 10.77
C GLY A 248 14.96 10.64 12.28
N SER A 249 15.89 11.49 12.68
CA SER A 249 16.42 11.61 14.05
C SER A 249 15.41 12.30 14.98
N ILE A 250 14.26 11.68 15.23
CA ILE A 250 13.14 12.27 15.99
C ILE A 250 13.45 12.35 17.48
N GLU A 251 13.99 11.28 18.05
CA GLU A 251 14.32 11.20 19.49
C GLU A 251 15.56 12.04 19.81
N PRO A 252 15.58 12.72 20.98
CA PRO A 252 16.68 13.63 21.33
C PRO A 252 18.07 13.00 21.27
N GLN A 253 18.22 11.73 21.71
CA GLN A 253 19.49 11.03 21.65
C GLN A 253 19.97 10.74 20.21
N PHE A 254 19.09 10.46 19.28
CA PHE A 254 19.43 10.26 17.87
C PHE A 254 19.76 11.58 17.20
N TYR A 255 19.05 12.65 17.57
CA TYR A 255 19.34 14.00 17.10
C TYR A 255 20.73 14.49 17.59
N GLU A 256 21.06 14.27 18.86
CA GLU A 256 22.38 14.58 19.40
C GLU A 256 23.49 13.84 18.64
N LEU A 257 23.27 12.55 18.34
CA LEU A 257 24.21 11.76 17.55
C LEU A 257 24.33 12.30 16.11
N LEU A 258 23.24 12.76 15.49
CA LEU A 258 23.27 13.43 14.19
C LEU A 258 24.17 14.67 14.24
N LEU A 259 24.04 15.52 15.26
CA LEU A 259 24.90 16.71 15.41
C LEU A 259 26.37 16.32 15.57
N GLN A 260 26.68 15.30 16.34
CA GLN A 260 28.04 14.77 16.49
C GLN A 260 28.62 14.27 15.16
N LYS A 261 27.87 13.45 14.42
CA LYS A 261 28.30 12.88 13.14
C LYS A 261 28.46 13.91 12.03
N THR A 262 27.68 14.98 12.07
CA THR A 262 27.77 16.10 11.12
C THR A 262 28.80 17.14 11.50
N GLY A 263 29.35 17.08 12.72
CA GLY A 263 30.26 18.07 13.27
C GLY A 263 29.58 19.37 13.72
N LEU A 264 28.24 19.42 13.72
CA LEU A 264 27.48 20.55 14.23
C LEU A 264 27.47 20.52 15.75
N LYS A 265 27.47 21.69 16.37
CA LYS A 265 27.35 21.83 17.83
C LYS A 265 25.94 22.29 18.16
N GLY A 266 25.45 21.92 19.33
CA GLY A 266 24.13 22.36 19.80
C GLY A 266 23.99 23.90 19.88
N ALA A 267 25.10 24.65 19.99
CA ALA A 267 25.09 26.10 19.90
C ALA A 267 24.78 26.65 18.50
N ASP A 268 25.11 25.86 17.45
CA ASP A 268 24.89 26.24 16.06
C ASP A 268 23.47 25.87 15.59
N MET A 269 22.79 25.03 16.38
CA MET A 269 21.46 24.50 16.09
C MET A 269 20.50 24.82 17.25
N PRO A 270 19.59 25.77 17.12
CA PRO A 270 18.53 25.99 18.11
C PRO A 270 17.78 24.72 18.49
N ALA A 271 17.07 24.77 19.62
CA ALA A 271 16.41 23.59 20.20
C ALA A 271 15.60 22.79 19.17
N GLN A 272 15.81 21.49 19.10
CA GLN A 272 15.18 20.55 18.16
C GLN A 272 13.65 20.74 18.08
N ALA A 273 13.01 20.96 19.24
CA ALA A 273 11.53 21.09 19.34
C ALA A 273 11.00 22.48 18.93
N ASP A 274 11.88 23.48 18.75
CA ASP A 274 11.45 24.81 18.38
C ASP A 274 11.10 24.87 16.88
N ARG A 275 9.81 24.84 16.57
CA ARG A 275 9.30 24.88 15.20
C ARG A 275 9.72 26.14 14.44
N ALA A 276 9.89 27.26 15.13
CA ALA A 276 10.25 28.51 14.49
C ALA A 276 11.68 28.48 13.90
N SER A 277 12.56 27.68 14.49
CA SER A 277 13.93 27.51 14.03
C SER A 277 14.12 26.40 12.98
N TRP A 278 13.10 25.56 12.72
CA TRP A 278 13.23 24.45 11.78
C TRP A 278 13.69 24.86 10.37
N PRO A 279 13.18 25.93 9.74
CA PRO A 279 13.67 26.33 8.42
C PRO A 279 15.17 26.67 8.40
N VAL A 280 15.65 27.45 9.37
CA VAL A 280 17.06 27.85 9.48
C VAL A 280 17.95 26.63 9.75
N ASN A 281 17.54 25.77 10.67
CA ASN A 281 18.27 24.53 10.99
C ASN A 281 18.31 23.59 9.77
N ARG A 282 17.24 23.56 8.96
CA ARG A 282 17.19 22.76 7.74
C ARG A 282 18.19 23.27 6.70
N ASP A 283 18.32 24.58 6.54
CA ASP A 283 19.29 25.17 5.61
C ASP A 283 20.72 24.90 6.06
N THR A 284 21.01 25.00 7.35
CA THR A 284 22.30 24.60 7.93
C THR A 284 22.62 23.12 7.64
N LEU A 285 21.66 22.22 7.84
CA LEU A 285 21.85 20.80 7.52
C LEU A 285 22.04 20.55 6.02
N LYS A 286 21.30 21.25 5.14
CA LYS A 286 21.50 21.16 3.68
C LYS A 286 22.94 21.50 3.29
N GLU A 287 23.48 22.60 3.81
CA GLU A 287 24.87 23.01 3.55
C GLU A 287 25.87 21.92 3.98
N VAL A 288 25.66 21.35 5.17
CA VAL A 288 26.51 20.28 5.66
C VAL A 288 26.38 19.01 4.80
N MET A 289 25.15 18.61 4.40
CA MET A 289 24.96 17.41 3.59
C MET A 289 25.59 17.50 2.20
N LEU A 290 25.65 18.69 1.61
CA LEU A 290 26.34 18.96 0.36
C LEU A 290 27.89 18.83 0.44
N THR A 291 28.49 18.70 1.62
CA THR A 291 29.94 18.56 1.78
C THR A 291 30.46 17.17 1.42
N LYS A 292 29.66 16.15 1.46
CA LYS A 292 30.03 14.75 1.20
C LYS A 292 29.07 14.09 0.20
N THR A 293 29.56 13.06 -0.47
CA THR A 293 28.75 12.18 -1.31
C THR A 293 27.80 11.30 -0.46
N ARG A 294 26.78 10.73 -1.09
CA ARG A 294 25.87 9.78 -0.42
C ARG A 294 26.63 8.60 0.20
N ALA A 295 27.64 8.07 -0.52
CA ALA A 295 28.45 6.96 -0.03
C ALA A 295 29.31 7.34 1.19
N GLU A 296 29.93 8.53 1.20
CA GLU A 296 30.70 9.02 2.35
C GLU A 296 29.81 9.26 3.58
N TRP A 297 28.56 9.72 3.39
CA TRP A 297 27.58 9.82 4.47
C TRP A 297 27.12 8.45 4.99
N ALA A 298 26.93 7.48 4.08
CA ALA A 298 26.59 6.11 4.46
C ALA A 298 27.69 5.47 5.33
N GLU A 299 28.95 5.55 4.91
CA GLU A 299 30.10 5.05 5.70
C GLU A 299 30.16 5.67 7.10
N LEU A 300 29.76 6.94 7.24
CA LEU A 300 29.79 7.64 8.52
C LEU A 300 28.59 7.31 9.43
N MET A 301 27.41 7.03 8.87
CA MET A 301 26.14 7.03 9.61
C MET A 301 25.41 5.68 9.66
N GLU A 302 25.61 4.77 8.69
CA GLU A 302 24.80 3.54 8.57
C GLU A 302 24.86 2.62 9.81
N ASP A 303 26.01 2.49 10.40
CA ASP A 303 26.21 1.64 11.60
C ASP A 303 25.97 2.41 12.92
N SER A 304 25.05 3.37 12.92
CA SER A 304 24.76 4.19 14.09
C SER A 304 23.27 4.50 14.23
N ASP A 305 22.84 4.87 15.44
CA ASP A 305 21.45 5.22 15.77
C ASP A 305 21.03 6.63 15.30
N VAL A 306 21.62 7.14 14.19
CA VAL A 306 21.25 8.45 13.63
C VAL A 306 19.87 8.44 12.96
N CYS A 307 19.29 7.29 12.69
CA CYS A 307 18.09 7.13 11.85
C CYS A 307 18.36 7.66 10.42
N PHE A 308 19.43 7.16 9.84
CA PHE A 308 19.90 7.48 8.50
C PHE A 308 19.42 6.46 7.46
N GLY A 309 19.18 6.91 6.23
CA GLY A 309 18.94 6.03 5.09
C GLY A 309 19.43 6.60 3.77
N GLN A 310 20.00 5.77 2.91
CA GLN A 310 20.30 6.15 1.53
C GLN A 310 18.99 6.17 0.72
N VAL A 311 18.72 7.23 -0.04
CA VAL A 311 17.62 7.24 -1.01
C VAL A 311 18.13 6.57 -2.28
N LEU A 312 17.68 5.35 -2.51
CA LEU A 312 18.08 4.50 -3.63
C LEU A 312 17.09 4.61 -4.80
N SER A 313 17.61 4.56 -6.02
CA SER A 313 16.78 4.29 -7.19
C SER A 313 16.29 2.83 -7.18
N MET A 314 15.27 2.50 -8.00
CA MET A 314 14.80 1.10 -8.11
C MET A 314 15.93 0.14 -8.54
N ALA A 315 16.81 0.57 -9.43
CA ALA A 315 17.97 -0.23 -9.86
C ALA A 315 18.95 -0.48 -8.71
N GLU A 316 19.30 0.57 -7.95
CA GLU A 316 20.18 0.46 -6.79
C GLU A 316 19.55 -0.38 -5.66
N ALA A 317 18.24 -0.24 -5.43
CA ALA A 317 17.53 -1.03 -4.41
C ALA A 317 17.51 -2.53 -4.71
N MET A 318 17.65 -2.92 -5.96
CA MET A 318 17.67 -4.32 -6.41
C MET A 318 19.08 -4.94 -6.38
N GLU A 319 20.14 -4.16 -6.09
CA GLU A 319 21.49 -4.70 -5.96
C GLU A 319 21.63 -5.59 -4.70
N PRO A 320 22.42 -6.67 -4.76
CA PRO A 320 22.48 -7.69 -3.69
C PRO A 320 22.78 -7.15 -2.29
N VAL A 321 23.55 -6.07 -2.17
CA VAL A 321 23.92 -5.49 -0.87
C VAL A 321 22.72 -4.86 -0.16
N SER A 322 21.81 -4.23 -0.90
CA SER A 322 20.57 -3.66 -0.33
C SER A 322 19.55 -4.75 0.03
N TYR A 323 19.51 -5.85 -0.72
CA TYR A 323 18.62 -6.99 -0.47
C TYR A 323 19.01 -7.83 0.74
N THR A 324 20.30 -7.93 1.08
CA THR A 324 20.75 -8.70 2.26
C THR A 324 20.29 -8.09 3.58
N HIS A 325 19.96 -6.80 3.61
CA HIS A 325 19.34 -6.17 4.77
C HIS A 325 17.81 -6.38 4.85
N LEU A 326 17.18 -6.71 3.73
CA LEU A 326 15.74 -6.94 3.65
C LEU A 326 15.42 -8.45 3.60
N ARG A 327 15.72 -9.19 4.67
CA ARG A 327 15.40 -10.64 4.79
C ARG A 327 13.95 -11.03 4.50
N ALA A 328 13.08 -10.04 4.30
CA ALA A 328 11.66 -10.23 4.00
C ALA A 328 11.40 -10.87 2.62
N HIS A 329 12.39 -10.95 1.73
CA HIS A 329 12.20 -11.48 0.37
C HIS A 329 12.76 -12.89 0.15
N GLU A 330 13.47 -13.48 1.09
CA GLU A 330 13.94 -14.88 0.97
C GLU A 330 12.81 -15.92 1.06
N THR A 331 11.60 -15.50 1.45
CA THR A 331 10.44 -16.41 1.59
C THR A 331 9.37 -16.21 0.51
N SER A 332 9.54 -15.27 -0.43
CA SER A 332 8.52 -14.90 -1.42
C SER A 332 8.97 -15.03 -2.88
N ILE A 333 10.06 -15.73 -3.15
CA ILE A 333 10.49 -16.09 -4.52
C ILE A 333 10.49 -17.59 -4.68
#